data_748ccc363d53d05a35864f9937015c48
#
_entry.id   748ccc363d53d05a35864f9937015c48
#
_cell.length_a   1.000
_cell.length_b   1.000
_cell.length_c   1.000
_cell.angle_alpha   90.00
_cell.angle_beta   90.00
_cell.angle_gamma   90.00
#
_symmetry.space_group_name_H-M   'P 1'
#
loop_
_entity.id
_entity.type
_entity.pdbx_description
1 polymer ?
#
loop_
_entity_poly.entity_id
_entity_poly.type
_entity_poly.pdbx_seq_one_letter_code
_entity_poly.pdbx_strand_id
1 'polypeptide(L)'
;FRSNRKKKLPNSLSKIPLLDHFFVEIKIIQGNTVVAERTFTRHYMSSQISHQDIYGKNFQGRLFYDKKAIKAPALIIVSGSEGRIEKAQNIAQLLFSRGYICLAVAYFGLEGLPKHLERIPLECLVEAKDYLRQHPQVDSEKIGLYGRSKGAELVLAEESIFNDVQCLVLNSPSDVVYEGIKGKWNSHTSSWTHLQKELPYQKFRLRDYLFSKLLKKSFPKDCSARIDI
;
A
#
# COMPACT_ATOMS: atom_id res chain seq x y z
N PHE A 1 18.57 20.87 -6.18
CA PHE A 1 17.11 20.66 -6.04
C PHE A 1 16.51 21.80 -5.22
N ARG A 2 15.94 22.82 -5.87
CA ARG A 2 15.15 23.86 -5.19
C ARG A 2 13.80 23.22 -4.80
N SER A 3 13.50 23.19 -3.51
CA SER A 3 12.22 22.74 -2.97
C SER A 3 11.10 23.66 -3.47
N ASN A 4 10.33 23.20 -4.44
CA ASN A 4 9.02 23.79 -4.69
C ASN A 4 8.21 23.66 -3.41
N ARG A 5 7.57 24.74 -2.95
CA ARG A 5 6.64 24.77 -1.81
C ARG A 5 5.75 23.54 -1.91
N LYS A 6 5.78 22.70 -0.88
CA LYS A 6 4.95 21.50 -0.80
C LYS A 6 3.48 21.92 -0.98
N LYS A 7 2.94 21.75 -2.17
CA LYS A 7 1.49 21.84 -2.38
C LYS A 7 0.86 20.86 -1.37
N LYS A 8 -0.04 21.37 -0.52
CA LYS A 8 -0.77 20.51 0.41
C LYS A 8 -1.58 19.52 -0.43
N LEU A 9 -1.26 18.24 -0.33
CA LEU A 9 -1.96 17.19 -1.06
C LEU A 9 -3.44 17.16 -0.63
N PRO A 10 -4.38 16.92 -1.55
CA PRO A 10 -5.79 16.84 -1.21
C PRO A 10 -6.02 15.67 -0.24
N ASN A 11 -6.81 15.85 0.81
CA ASN A 11 -7.10 14.81 1.79
C ASN A 11 -8.35 13.99 1.43
N SER A 12 -9.21 14.48 0.54
CA SER A 12 -10.40 13.77 0.08
C SER A 12 -10.07 12.85 -1.09
N LEU A 13 -10.54 11.62 -1.06
CA LEU A 13 -10.33 10.62 -2.10
C LEU A 13 -10.75 11.13 -3.49
N SER A 14 -11.91 11.77 -3.61
CA SER A 14 -12.44 12.30 -4.87
C SER A 14 -11.55 13.37 -5.51
N LYS A 15 -10.70 14.03 -4.72
CA LYS A 15 -9.76 15.05 -5.20
C LYS A 15 -8.38 14.51 -5.54
N ILE A 16 -8.12 13.23 -5.30
CA ILE A 16 -6.85 12.60 -5.65
C ILE A 16 -6.91 12.19 -7.13
N PRO A 17 -6.03 12.77 -7.97
CA PRO A 17 -6.05 12.48 -9.40
C PRO A 17 -5.58 11.05 -9.68
N LEU A 18 -6.08 10.50 -10.78
CA LEU A 18 -5.48 9.33 -11.41
C LEU A 18 -4.32 9.80 -12.28
N LEU A 19 -3.20 9.10 -12.17
CA LEU A 19 -2.11 9.25 -13.13
C LEU A 19 -2.33 8.24 -14.24
N ASP A 20 -2.48 8.71 -15.47
CA ASP A 20 -2.63 7.87 -16.65
C ASP A 20 -1.29 7.45 -17.23
N HIS A 21 -0.26 8.28 -17.07
CA HIS A 21 1.08 8.02 -17.58
C HIS A 21 2.19 8.66 -16.74
N PHE A 22 3.43 8.27 -17.05
CA PHE A 22 4.65 8.94 -16.59
C PHE A 22 5.70 8.93 -17.70
N PHE A 23 6.64 9.88 -17.62
CA PHE A 23 7.74 9.97 -18.57
C PHE A 23 8.97 9.26 -18.03
N VAL A 24 9.64 8.50 -18.89
CA VAL A 24 10.95 7.88 -18.65
C VAL A 24 11.93 8.55 -19.57
N GLU A 25 12.89 9.29 -19.02
CA GLU A 25 13.96 9.95 -19.76
C GLU A 25 15.24 9.09 -19.62
N ILE A 26 15.82 8.72 -20.75
CA ILE A 26 17.08 7.99 -20.84
C ILE A 26 18.12 8.90 -21.47
N LYS A 27 19.24 9.12 -20.78
CA LYS A 27 20.37 9.92 -21.25
C LYS A 27 21.63 9.09 -21.29
N ILE A 28 22.39 9.21 -22.37
CA ILE A 28 23.75 8.71 -22.48
C ILE A 28 24.67 9.90 -22.23
N ILE A 29 25.54 9.78 -21.22
CA ILE A 29 26.42 10.86 -20.79
C ILE A 29 27.87 10.41 -21.00
N GLN A 30 28.65 11.24 -21.70
CA GLN A 30 30.10 11.07 -21.87
C GLN A 30 30.81 12.26 -21.20
N GLY A 31 31.52 12.01 -20.12
CA GLY A 31 32.02 13.08 -19.25
C GLY A 31 30.88 13.92 -18.67
N ASN A 32 30.82 15.20 -19.00
CA ASN A 32 29.75 16.11 -18.58
C ASN A 32 28.76 16.44 -19.72
N THR A 33 28.86 15.76 -20.87
CA THR A 33 28.04 16.05 -22.06
C THR A 33 27.02 14.97 -22.28
N VAL A 34 25.75 15.35 -22.47
CA VAL A 34 24.70 14.42 -22.91
C VAL A 34 24.90 14.21 -24.43
N VAL A 35 25.26 12.97 -24.81
CA VAL A 35 25.53 12.61 -26.21
C VAL A 35 24.30 12.05 -26.93
N ALA A 36 23.36 11.52 -26.16
CA ALA A 36 22.06 11.10 -26.67
C ALA A 36 21.01 11.15 -25.56
N GLU A 37 19.76 11.42 -25.94
CA GLU A 37 18.65 11.51 -25.03
C GLU A 37 17.38 11.01 -25.72
N ARG A 38 16.53 10.27 -24.96
CA ARG A 38 15.23 9.84 -25.43
C ARG A 38 14.24 9.80 -24.29
N THR A 39 13.03 10.30 -24.53
CA THR A 39 11.90 10.27 -23.60
C THR A 39 10.82 9.29 -24.09
N PHE A 40 10.32 8.45 -23.20
CA PHE A 40 9.22 7.53 -23.44
C PHE A 40 8.04 7.88 -22.53
N THR A 41 6.85 7.83 -23.07
CA THR A 41 5.63 7.84 -22.26
C THR A 41 5.26 6.40 -21.88
N ARG A 42 5.10 6.16 -20.60
CA ARG A 42 4.65 4.88 -20.05
C ARG A 42 3.28 5.08 -19.43
N HIS A 43 2.30 4.36 -19.91
CA HIS A 43 0.94 4.40 -19.38
C HIS A 43 0.76 3.36 -18.28
N TYR A 44 0.04 3.74 -17.22
CA TYR A 44 -0.37 2.81 -16.17
C TYR A 44 -1.46 1.87 -16.66
N MET A 45 -2.32 2.34 -17.58
CA MET A 45 -3.48 1.61 -18.06
C MET A 45 -3.92 2.10 -19.44
N SER A 46 -4.79 1.35 -20.11
CA SER A 46 -5.45 1.77 -21.35
C SER A 46 -6.55 2.81 -21.07
N SER A 47 -6.93 3.59 -22.08
CA SER A 47 -7.86 4.73 -21.96
C SER A 47 -9.33 4.40 -21.67
N GLN A 48 -9.71 3.11 -21.59
CA GLN A 48 -11.12 2.68 -21.48
C GLN A 48 -11.43 2.04 -20.11
N ILE A 49 -11.02 2.67 -19.01
CA ILE A 49 -11.21 2.10 -17.69
C ILE A 49 -12.30 2.81 -16.93
N SER A 50 -13.19 2.03 -16.35
CA SER A 50 -14.13 2.52 -15.35
C SER A 50 -13.47 2.47 -13.97
N HIS A 51 -13.66 3.51 -13.19
CA HIS A 51 -13.30 3.52 -11.79
C HIS A 51 -14.43 4.07 -10.94
N GLN A 52 -14.45 3.65 -9.69
CA GLN A 52 -15.45 4.09 -8.71
C GLN A 52 -14.76 4.29 -7.36
N ASP A 53 -15.03 5.42 -6.71
CA ASP A 53 -14.59 5.68 -5.36
C ASP A 53 -15.55 5.03 -4.36
N ILE A 54 -14.97 4.33 -3.36
CA ILE A 54 -15.69 3.56 -2.34
C ILE A 54 -15.37 4.18 -0.98
N TYR A 55 -16.39 4.32 -0.17
CA TYR A 55 -16.29 4.89 1.18
C TYR A 55 -16.86 3.89 2.18
N GLY A 56 -16.01 3.07 2.75
CA GLY A 56 -16.32 2.16 3.85
C GLY A 56 -16.18 2.86 5.21
N LYS A 57 -16.52 2.15 6.28
CA LYS A 57 -16.37 2.64 7.64
C LYS A 57 -14.90 2.74 8.06
N ASN A 58 -14.10 1.72 7.74
CA ASN A 58 -12.70 1.60 8.16
C ASN A 58 -11.71 1.72 6.98
N PHE A 59 -12.20 1.90 5.75
CA PHE A 59 -11.37 2.11 4.57
C PHE A 59 -12.00 3.09 3.59
N GLN A 60 -11.18 3.66 2.73
CA GLN A 60 -11.61 4.28 1.49
C GLN A 60 -10.85 3.63 0.35
N GLY A 61 -11.50 3.45 -0.80
CA GLY A 61 -10.89 2.75 -1.90
C GLY A 61 -11.29 3.29 -3.26
N ARG A 62 -10.51 2.89 -4.26
CA ARG A 62 -10.83 3.13 -5.67
C ARG A 62 -10.81 1.81 -6.41
N LEU A 63 -11.99 1.42 -6.90
CA LEU A 63 -12.18 0.20 -7.69
C LEU A 63 -11.90 0.50 -9.16
N PHE A 64 -11.08 -0.34 -9.78
CA PHE A 64 -10.83 -0.36 -11.22
C PHE A 64 -11.44 -1.63 -11.80
N TYR A 65 -12.34 -1.48 -12.77
CA TYR A 65 -13.08 -2.60 -13.36
C TYR A 65 -13.45 -2.34 -14.81
N ASP A 66 -13.63 -3.40 -15.57
CA ASP A 66 -14.25 -3.36 -16.89
C ASP A 66 -15.76 -3.61 -16.74
N LYS A 67 -16.58 -2.69 -17.22
CA LYS A 67 -18.05 -2.84 -17.19
C LYS A 67 -18.55 -4.10 -17.93
N LYS A 68 -17.73 -4.65 -18.83
CA LYS A 68 -18.03 -5.86 -19.61
C LYS A 68 -17.52 -7.14 -18.95
N ALA A 69 -16.74 -7.04 -17.87
CA ALA A 69 -16.22 -8.21 -17.19
C ALA A 69 -17.35 -9.06 -16.59
N ILE A 70 -17.22 -10.37 -16.71
CA ILE A 70 -18.14 -11.35 -16.14
C ILE A 70 -17.32 -12.25 -15.22
N LYS A 71 -17.60 -12.21 -13.90
CA LYS A 71 -16.94 -13.09 -12.92
C LYS A 71 -15.41 -13.08 -13.02
N ALA A 72 -14.79 -11.90 -12.97
CA ALA A 72 -13.34 -11.76 -13.02
C ALA A 72 -12.70 -11.92 -11.64
N PRO A 73 -11.45 -12.43 -11.55
CA PRO A 73 -10.70 -12.46 -10.30
C PRO A 73 -10.42 -11.03 -9.82
N ALA A 74 -10.38 -10.84 -8.51
CA ALA A 74 -10.19 -9.53 -7.92
C ALA A 74 -8.99 -9.47 -6.96
N LEU A 75 -8.37 -8.29 -6.86
CA LEU A 75 -7.25 -8.01 -5.97
C LEU A 75 -7.55 -6.77 -5.14
N ILE A 76 -7.32 -6.86 -3.84
CA ILE A 76 -7.25 -5.72 -2.95
C ILE A 76 -5.78 -5.33 -2.82
N ILE A 77 -5.47 -4.05 -3.02
CA ILE A 77 -4.11 -3.52 -3.01
C ILE A 77 -3.96 -2.50 -1.91
N VAL A 78 -3.02 -2.73 -1.00
CA VAL A 78 -2.65 -1.79 0.08
C VAL A 78 -1.19 -1.37 -0.03
N SER A 79 -0.95 -0.08 0.21
CA SER A 79 0.41 0.49 0.26
C SER A 79 0.98 0.47 1.68
N GLY A 80 2.19 0.99 1.86
CA GLY A 80 2.93 0.93 3.13
C GLY A 80 2.68 2.11 4.07
N SER A 81 3.71 2.46 4.83
CA SER A 81 3.69 3.51 5.86
C SER A 81 3.49 4.93 5.33
N GLU A 82 3.51 5.14 4.04
CA GLU A 82 3.16 6.41 3.41
C GLU A 82 1.67 6.75 3.55
N GLY A 83 0.80 5.73 3.76
CA GLY A 83 -0.64 5.91 3.84
C GLY A 83 -1.26 6.40 2.54
N ARG A 84 -2.52 6.86 2.62
CA ARG A 84 -3.27 7.40 1.49
C ARG A 84 -3.49 6.34 0.41
N ILE A 85 -3.83 6.73 -0.82
CA ILE A 85 -4.20 5.78 -1.88
C ILE A 85 -3.26 5.80 -3.08
N GLU A 86 -2.47 6.85 -3.26
CA GLU A 86 -1.78 7.14 -4.52
C GLU A 86 -0.89 5.99 -5.01
N LYS A 87 -0.16 5.33 -4.11
CA LYS A 87 0.68 4.19 -4.52
C LYS A 87 -0.13 2.93 -4.76
N ALA A 88 -1.12 2.66 -3.93
CA ALA A 88 -2.01 1.52 -4.11
C ALA A 88 -2.76 1.62 -5.45
N GLN A 89 -3.29 2.80 -5.79
CA GLN A 89 -4.00 2.99 -7.07
C GLN A 89 -3.09 2.82 -8.29
N ASN A 90 -1.83 3.26 -8.23
CA ASN A 90 -0.89 3.06 -9.34
C ASN A 90 -0.63 1.57 -9.60
N ILE A 91 -0.48 0.77 -8.53
CA ILE A 91 -0.31 -0.68 -8.62
C ILE A 91 -1.61 -1.32 -9.14
N ALA A 92 -2.77 -0.89 -8.62
CA ALA A 92 -4.07 -1.38 -9.06
C ALA A 92 -4.30 -1.15 -10.55
N GLN A 93 -3.95 0.03 -11.08
CA GLN A 93 -4.02 0.33 -12.51
C GLN A 93 -3.16 -0.62 -13.36
N LEU A 94 -1.94 -0.94 -12.91
CA LEU A 94 -1.04 -1.87 -13.60
C LEU A 94 -1.59 -3.30 -13.59
N LEU A 95 -2.14 -3.76 -12.47
CA LEU A 95 -2.70 -5.11 -12.33
C LEU A 95 -4.04 -5.23 -13.06
N PHE A 96 -4.85 -4.18 -13.07
CA PHE A 96 -6.08 -4.13 -13.86
C PHE A 96 -5.80 -4.38 -15.35
N SER A 97 -4.72 -3.81 -15.90
CA SER A 97 -4.32 -4.04 -17.29
C SER A 97 -3.99 -5.51 -17.61
N ARG A 98 -3.91 -6.38 -16.60
CA ARG A 98 -3.68 -7.83 -16.69
C ARG A 98 -4.95 -8.67 -16.51
N GLY A 99 -6.13 -8.03 -16.47
CA GLY A 99 -7.43 -8.71 -16.42
C GLY A 99 -8.00 -8.90 -15.01
N TYR A 100 -7.44 -8.28 -13.99
CA TYR A 100 -7.98 -8.33 -12.63
C TYR A 100 -8.91 -7.15 -12.37
N ILE A 101 -9.97 -7.36 -11.60
CA ILE A 101 -10.66 -6.25 -10.94
C ILE A 101 -9.79 -5.84 -9.73
N CYS A 102 -9.48 -4.55 -9.61
CA CYS A 102 -8.52 -4.09 -8.62
C CYS A 102 -9.11 -3.02 -7.70
N LEU A 103 -9.14 -3.28 -6.40
CA LEU A 103 -9.53 -2.32 -5.36
C LEU A 103 -8.28 -1.78 -4.68
N ALA A 104 -7.88 -0.56 -5.00
CA ALA A 104 -6.89 0.17 -4.24
C ALA A 104 -7.50 0.65 -2.92
N VAL A 105 -6.85 0.38 -1.80
CA VAL A 105 -7.36 0.70 -0.46
C VAL A 105 -6.42 1.65 0.27
N ALA A 106 -7.00 2.72 0.81
CA ALA A 106 -6.43 3.56 1.85
C ALA A 106 -7.06 3.16 3.20
N TYR A 107 -6.24 2.89 4.19
CA TYR A 107 -6.65 2.51 5.55
C TYR A 107 -6.26 3.56 6.59
N PHE A 108 -5.48 4.58 6.19
CA PHE A 108 -5.20 5.80 6.97
C PHE A 108 -4.74 6.95 6.07
N GLY A 109 -4.69 8.17 6.62
CA GLY A 109 -4.12 9.35 5.99
C GLY A 109 -5.04 10.09 5.03
N LEU A 110 -6.31 9.70 4.91
CA LEU A 110 -7.37 10.45 4.21
C LEU A 110 -8.39 11.00 5.20
N GLU A 111 -9.20 11.95 4.75
CA GLU A 111 -10.32 12.50 5.51
C GLU A 111 -11.32 11.39 5.86
N GLY A 112 -11.72 11.32 7.11
CA GLY A 112 -12.61 10.26 7.62
C GLY A 112 -11.90 8.97 8.04
N LEU A 113 -10.58 8.82 7.77
CA LEU A 113 -9.77 7.71 8.23
C LEU A 113 -8.79 8.13 9.35
N PRO A 114 -8.19 7.18 10.09
CA PRO A 114 -7.13 7.49 11.03
C PRO A 114 -6.03 8.35 10.40
N LYS A 115 -5.58 9.38 11.12
CA LYS A 115 -4.56 10.30 10.63
C LYS A 115 -3.17 9.66 10.56
N HIS A 116 -2.90 8.71 11.44
CA HIS A 116 -1.60 8.09 11.64
C HIS A 116 -1.71 6.58 11.52
N LEU A 117 -0.59 5.93 11.25
CA LEU A 117 -0.48 4.49 11.21
C LEU A 117 -0.37 3.95 12.64
N GLU A 118 -1.44 3.97 13.39
CA GLU A 118 -1.52 3.46 14.75
C GLU A 118 -2.93 2.93 15.01
N ARG A 119 -3.03 1.74 15.62
CA ARG A 119 -4.29 1.09 15.98
C ARG A 119 -5.28 1.00 14.82
N ILE A 120 -4.78 0.73 13.61
CA ILE A 120 -5.64 0.53 12.45
C ILE A 120 -6.38 -0.79 12.60
N PRO A 121 -7.71 -0.83 12.44
CA PRO A 121 -8.47 -2.07 12.55
C PRO A 121 -8.23 -2.97 11.33
N LEU A 122 -7.97 -4.26 11.56
CA LEU A 122 -7.88 -5.27 10.50
C LEU A 122 -9.19 -5.36 9.72
N GLU A 123 -10.28 -4.99 10.34
CA GLU A 123 -11.62 -4.92 9.76
C GLU A 123 -11.70 -4.04 8.51
N CYS A 124 -10.73 -3.17 8.27
CA CYS A 124 -10.63 -2.41 7.02
C CYS A 124 -10.48 -3.33 5.78
N LEU A 125 -9.76 -4.44 5.91
CA LEU A 125 -9.63 -5.44 4.84
C LEU A 125 -10.84 -6.37 4.77
N VAL A 126 -11.43 -6.72 5.90
CA VAL A 126 -12.68 -7.51 5.95
C VAL A 126 -13.77 -6.78 5.18
N GLU A 127 -14.00 -5.49 5.47
CA GLU A 127 -14.98 -4.67 4.75
C GLU A 127 -14.66 -4.56 3.25
N ALA A 128 -13.39 -4.43 2.88
CA ALA A 128 -12.97 -4.38 1.49
C ALA A 128 -13.21 -5.70 0.75
N LYS A 129 -12.97 -6.85 1.42
CA LYS A 129 -13.28 -8.19 0.88
C LYS A 129 -14.78 -8.38 0.70
N ASP A 130 -15.58 -7.99 1.69
CA ASP A 130 -17.05 -8.10 1.64
C ASP A 130 -17.63 -7.24 0.52
N TYR A 131 -17.08 -6.04 0.31
CA TYR A 131 -17.46 -5.20 -0.81
C TYR A 131 -17.20 -5.91 -2.16
N LEU A 132 -16.02 -6.52 -2.35
CA LEU A 132 -15.70 -7.24 -3.59
C LEU A 132 -16.55 -8.50 -3.76
N ARG A 133 -16.82 -9.26 -2.70
CA ARG A 133 -17.67 -10.46 -2.75
C ARG A 133 -19.10 -10.15 -3.22
N GLN A 134 -19.59 -8.96 -2.90
CA GLN A 134 -20.93 -8.49 -3.31
C GLN A 134 -20.93 -7.84 -4.70
N HIS A 135 -19.76 -7.55 -5.30
CA HIS A 135 -19.68 -6.87 -6.57
C HIS A 135 -20.04 -7.83 -7.72
N PRO A 136 -21.02 -7.48 -8.60
CA PRO A 136 -21.60 -8.43 -9.56
C PRO A 136 -20.60 -8.97 -10.59
N GLN A 137 -19.53 -8.27 -10.87
CA GLN A 137 -18.51 -8.64 -11.85
C GLN A 137 -17.34 -9.43 -11.24
N VAL A 138 -17.27 -9.53 -9.90
CA VAL A 138 -16.21 -10.24 -9.20
C VAL A 138 -16.56 -11.73 -9.07
N ASP A 139 -15.59 -12.60 -9.31
CA ASP A 139 -15.63 -13.99 -8.86
C ASP A 139 -15.30 -14.03 -7.39
N SER A 140 -16.30 -14.20 -6.53
CA SER A 140 -16.17 -14.19 -5.07
C SER A 140 -15.20 -15.23 -4.53
N GLU A 141 -14.97 -16.31 -5.29
CA GLU A 141 -14.03 -17.38 -4.94
C GLU A 141 -12.58 -17.06 -5.35
N LYS A 142 -12.36 -15.97 -6.09
CA LYS A 142 -11.06 -15.59 -6.64
C LYS A 142 -10.64 -14.19 -6.21
N ILE A 143 -10.56 -13.97 -4.91
CA ILE A 143 -10.08 -12.73 -4.31
C ILE A 143 -8.69 -12.96 -3.73
N GLY A 144 -7.77 -12.05 -4.04
CA GLY A 144 -6.43 -12.04 -3.48
C GLY A 144 -6.08 -10.69 -2.85
N LEU A 145 -5.04 -10.67 -2.02
CA LEU A 145 -4.53 -9.47 -1.38
C LEU A 145 -3.10 -9.18 -1.83
N TYR A 146 -2.82 -7.92 -2.13
CA TYR A 146 -1.48 -7.41 -2.37
C TYR A 146 -1.14 -6.39 -1.30
N GLY A 147 -0.06 -6.63 -0.57
CA GLY A 147 0.47 -5.71 0.42
C GLY A 147 1.92 -5.31 0.15
N ARG A 148 2.28 -4.05 0.43
CA ARG A 148 3.65 -3.55 0.31
C ARG A 148 4.13 -2.95 1.64
N SER A 149 5.32 -3.37 2.12
CA SER A 149 5.91 -2.86 3.38
C SER A 149 4.93 -3.00 4.55
N LYS A 150 4.56 -1.94 5.25
CA LYS A 150 3.53 -1.97 6.30
C LYS A 150 2.16 -2.49 5.80
N GLY A 151 1.83 -2.31 4.54
CA GLY A 151 0.65 -2.95 3.95
C GLY A 151 0.80 -4.45 3.79
N ALA A 152 2.01 -4.97 3.57
CA ALA A 152 2.26 -6.41 3.56
C ALA A 152 2.15 -7.02 4.97
N GLU A 153 2.61 -6.30 6.00
CA GLU A 153 2.41 -6.66 7.40
C GLU A 153 0.90 -6.69 7.76
N LEU A 154 0.13 -5.67 7.30
CA LEU A 154 -1.33 -5.63 7.48
C LEU A 154 -2.02 -6.85 6.88
N VAL A 155 -1.73 -7.13 5.60
CA VAL A 155 -2.31 -8.26 4.87
C VAL A 155 -1.96 -9.60 5.53
N LEU A 156 -0.70 -9.78 5.94
CA LEU A 156 -0.26 -11.00 6.60
C LEU A 156 -0.92 -11.17 7.98
N ALA A 157 -1.00 -10.09 8.76
CA ALA A 157 -1.66 -10.12 10.07
C ALA A 157 -3.16 -10.44 9.96
N GLU A 158 -3.82 -9.86 8.97
CA GLU A 158 -5.24 -10.09 8.73
C GLU A 158 -5.49 -11.54 8.30
N GLU A 159 -4.76 -12.05 7.32
CA GLU A 159 -4.93 -13.42 6.84
C GLU A 159 -4.49 -14.50 7.84
N SER A 160 -3.57 -14.17 8.76
CA SER A 160 -3.26 -15.09 9.87
C SER A 160 -4.45 -15.36 10.79
N ILE A 161 -5.45 -14.50 10.78
CA ILE A 161 -6.66 -14.60 11.60
C ILE A 161 -7.84 -15.15 10.78
N PHE A 162 -8.03 -14.63 9.54
CA PHE A 162 -9.23 -14.93 8.75
C PHE A 162 -9.03 -16.05 7.75
N ASN A 163 -7.86 -16.16 7.12
CA ASN A 163 -7.47 -17.21 6.16
C ASN A 163 -8.56 -17.47 5.10
N ASP A 164 -9.05 -16.42 4.45
CA ASP A 164 -10.26 -16.45 3.62
C ASP A 164 -10.07 -15.91 2.20
N VAL A 165 -8.80 -15.78 1.73
CA VAL A 165 -8.50 -15.40 0.35
C VAL A 165 -7.68 -16.46 -0.40
N GLN A 166 -7.70 -16.39 -1.73
CA GLN A 166 -7.04 -17.37 -2.59
C GLN A 166 -5.54 -17.17 -2.72
N CYS A 167 -5.04 -15.95 -2.60
CA CYS A 167 -3.61 -15.68 -2.70
C CYS A 167 -3.20 -14.41 -1.96
N LEU A 168 -1.94 -14.43 -1.50
CA LEU A 168 -1.26 -13.28 -0.92
C LEU A 168 -0.05 -12.92 -1.76
N VAL A 169 0.10 -11.64 -2.07
CA VAL A 169 1.30 -11.08 -2.67
C VAL A 169 1.92 -10.10 -1.69
N LEU A 170 3.04 -10.48 -1.11
CA LEU A 170 3.71 -9.72 -0.05
C LEU A 170 5.00 -9.11 -0.59
N ASN A 171 5.00 -7.79 -0.74
CA ASN A 171 6.18 -7.04 -1.18
C ASN A 171 6.89 -6.42 0.02
N SER A 172 8.06 -6.94 0.37
CA SER A 172 8.86 -6.56 1.54
C SER A 172 8.06 -6.68 2.86
N PRO A 173 7.54 -7.87 3.18
CA PRO A 173 6.79 -8.10 4.41
C PRO A 173 7.69 -8.06 5.64
N SER A 174 7.03 -7.90 6.80
CA SER A 174 7.55 -8.25 8.10
C SER A 174 6.84 -9.52 8.59
N ASP A 175 7.55 -10.39 9.26
CA ASP A 175 7.03 -11.60 9.92
C ASP A 175 6.44 -11.31 11.31
N VAL A 176 6.59 -10.09 11.78
CA VAL A 176 6.04 -9.61 13.06
C VAL A 176 5.31 -8.27 12.86
N VAL A 177 4.35 -8.02 13.74
CA VAL A 177 3.71 -6.71 13.84
C VAL A 177 4.67 -5.75 14.53
N TYR A 178 4.94 -4.60 13.92
CA TYR A 178 5.69 -3.53 14.55
C TYR A 178 4.77 -2.46 15.13
N GLU A 179 5.33 -1.66 16.05
CA GLU A 179 4.66 -0.48 16.56
C GLU A 179 4.25 0.48 15.43
N GLY A 180 3.22 1.25 15.69
CA GLY A 180 2.68 2.23 14.77
C GLY A 180 3.59 3.44 14.58
N ILE A 181 3.23 4.29 13.62
CA ILE A 181 3.98 5.48 13.22
C ILE A 181 3.09 6.71 13.32
N LYS A 182 3.50 7.68 14.13
CA LYS A 182 2.81 8.96 14.33
C LYS A 182 3.66 10.12 13.79
N GLY A 183 3.38 10.50 12.54
CA GLY A 183 4.21 11.49 11.83
C GLY A 183 5.62 10.96 11.57
N LYS A 184 6.63 11.49 12.26
CA LYS A 184 8.04 11.06 12.16
C LYS A 184 8.49 10.17 13.32
N TRP A 185 7.61 9.88 14.28
CA TRP A 185 7.91 9.20 15.52
C TRP A 185 7.15 7.88 15.63
N ASN A 186 7.68 6.97 16.43
CA ASN A 186 6.97 5.77 16.81
C ASN A 186 5.79 6.12 17.73
N SER A 187 4.67 5.40 17.58
CA SER A 187 3.45 5.68 18.36
C SER A 187 3.46 5.03 19.74
N HIS A 188 4.36 4.06 19.97
CA HIS A 188 4.41 3.21 21.17
C HIS A 188 3.10 2.41 21.40
N THR A 189 2.35 2.17 20.34
CA THR A 189 1.16 1.35 20.28
C THR A 189 1.27 0.40 19.09
N SER A 190 0.45 -0.65 19.02
CA SER A 190 0.41 -1.50 17.84
C SER A 190 0.03 -0.71 16.59
N SER A 191 0.56 -1.12 15.42
CA SER A 191 0.03 -0.64 14.14
C SER A 191 -1.41 -1.07 13.94
N TRP A 192 -1.78 -2.26 14.43
CA TRP A 192 -3.03 -2.93 14.10
C TRP A 192 -3.85 -3.28 15.33
N THR A 193 -5.17 -3.32 15.13
CA THR A 193 -6.12 -3.84 16.11
C THR A 193 -7.03 -4.87 15.47
N HIS A 194 -7.52 -5.81 16.25
CA HIS A 194 -8.61 -6.71 15.91
C HIS A 194 -9.63 -6.70 17.04
N LEU A 195 -10.91 -6.51 16.72
CA LEU A 195 -12.00 -6.36 17.70
C LEU A 195 -11.66 -5.31 18.78
N GLN A 196 -11.12 -4.17 18.34
CA GLN A 196 -10.67 -3.03 19.18
C GLN A 196 -9.50 -3.33 20.15
N LYS A 197 -8.91 -4.52 20.08
CA LYS A 197 -7.72 -4.89 20.88
C LYS A 197 -6.47 -4.76 20.05
N GLU A 198 -5.40 -4.18 20.62
CA GLU A 198 -4.10 -4.11 19.97
C GLU A 198 -3.54 -5.52 19.74
N LEU A 199 -3.02 -5.78 18.53
CA LEU A 199 -2.22 -6.97 18.30
C LEU A 199 -0.89 -6.86 19.05
N PRO A 200 -0.32 -7.98 19.53
CA PRO A 200 1.06 -7.98 20.05
C PRO A 200 2.03 -7.40 19.02
N TYR A 201 2.96 -6.58 19.44
CA TYR A 201 3.85 -5.87 18.52
C TYR A 201 5.28 -5.73 19.07
N GLN A 202 6.21 -5.57 18.15
CA GLN A 202 7.61 -5.26 18.42
C GLN A 202 7.87 -3.76 18.31
N LYS A 203 8.71 -3.24 19.20
CA LYS A 203 9.15 -1.84 19.16
C LYS A 203 10.33 -1.68 18.19
N PHE A 204 10.37 -0.59 17.45
CA PHE A 204 11.55 -0.25 16.66
C PHE A 204 12.71 0.14 17.57
N ARG A 205 13.80 -0.60 17.53
CA ARG A 205 15.03 -0.29 18.26
C ARG A 205 15.88 0.75 17.52
N LEU A 206 15.35 1.95 17.38
CA LEU A 206 16.03 3.04 16.67
C LEU A 206 17.42 3.38 17.27
N ARG A 207 17.59 3.22 18.58
CA ARG A 207 18.88 3.40 19.27
C ARG A 207 19.94 2.45 18.72
N ASP A 208 19.60 1.18 18.54
CA ASP A 208 20.53 0.15 18.07
C ASP A 208 20.93 0.40 16.61
N TYR A 209 19.98 0.88 15.80
CA TYR A 209 20.25 1.32 14.43
C TYR A 209 21.19 2.52 14.36
N LEU A 210 20.94 3.54 15.18
CA LEU A 210 21.79 4.74 15.23
C LEU A 210 23.19 4.42 15.79
N PHE A 211 23.28 3.57 16.79
CA PHE A 211 24.54 3.15 17.39
C PHE A 211 25.41 2.34 16.43
N SER A 212 24.80 1.42 15.67
CA SER A 212 25.50 0.64 14.64
C SER A 212 26.01 1.54 13.50
N LYS A 213 25.23 2.55 13.11
CA LYS A 213 25.62 3.53 12.08
C LYS A 213 26.76 4.44 12.56
N LEU A 214 26.74 4.83 13.84
CA LEU A 214 27.78 5.66 14.46
C LEU A 214 29.12 4.90 14.57
N LEU A 215 29.06 3.60 14.89
CA LEU A 215 30.24 2.74 15.03
C LEU A 215 30.78 2.22 13.70
N LYS A 216 30.22 2.63 12.55
CA LYS A 216 30.59 2.15 11.20
C LYS A 216 30.66 0.62 11.09
N LYS A 217 30.04 -0.11 11.99
CA LYS A 217 29.93 -1.56 11.90
C LYS A 217 28.90 -1.87 10.83
N SER A 218 29.31 -2.62 9.79
CA SER A 218 28.36 -3.22 8.84
C SER A 218 27.34 -4.03 9.64
N PHE A 219 26.06 -3.80 9.37
CA PHE A 219 25.02 -4.69 9.87
C PHE A 219 25.37 -6.11 9.47
N PRO A 220 25.24 -7.10 10.38
CA PRO A 220 25.20 -8.49 9.95
C PRO A 220 24.12 -8.60 8.87
N LYS A 221 24.39 -9.40 7.82
CA LYS A 221 23.43 -9.62 6.73
C LYS A 221 22.08 -10.20 7.21
N ASP A 222 22.01 -10.66 8.44
CA ASP A 222 20.79 -11.06 9.17
C ASP A 222 20.38 -9.97 10.16
N CYS A 223 19.82 -8.89 9.64
CA CYS A 223 19.01 -7.96 10.45
C CYS A 223 17.55 -8.46 10.57
N SER A 224 17.35 -9.75 10.80
CA SER A 224 16.22 -10.22 11.57
C SER A 224 16.46 -9.69 12.99
N ALA A 225 15.68 -8.74 13.45
CA ALA A 225 15.67 -8.39 14.87
C ALA A 225 15.36 -9.69 15.61
N ARG A 226 16.40 -10.35 16.15
CA ARG A 226 16.20 -11.52 16.98
C ARG A 226 15.32 -11.10 18.12
N ILE A 227 14.14 -11.62 18.11
CA ILE A 227 13.19 -11.57 19.20
C ILE A 227 13.67 -12.63 20.15
N ASP A 228 14.27 -12.22 21.27
CA ASP A 228 14.37 -13.11 22.43
C ASP A 228 12.95 -13.23 22.98
N ILE A 229 12.36 -14.41 22.78
CA ILE A 229 11.06 -14.82 23.35
C ILE A 229 11.26 -15.09 24.83
#